data_baa5c102d1af01ffcd72952d7916a05c
#
_entry.id   baa5c102d1af01ffcd72952d7916a05c
#
_cell.length_a   1.000
_cell.length_b   1.000
_cell.length_c   1.000
_cell.angle_alpha   90.00
_cell.angle_beta   90.00
_cell.angle_gamma   90.00
#
_symmetry.space_group_name_H-M   'P 1'
#
loop_
_entity.id
_entity.type
_entity.pdbx_description
1 polymer ?
#
loop_
_entity_poly.entity_id
_entity_poly.type
_entity_poly.pdbx_seq_one_letter_code
_entity_poly.pdbx_strand_id
1 'polypeptide(L)'
;MINADLRYRDDAKTRTVGRADSVNIETALKEAMTIDGAVGVSLVDWDSGMSLGNLGGGKYLDLDVAAAGNTEVIRAKMRTMESLRLDDNIEDILITLNKQYHLIRLLKNSRNEQGLFLYLVLDRQKANLALARHQLRSIEAELVV
;
A
#
# COMPACT_ATOMS: atom_id res chain seq x y z
N MET A 1 13.56 -2.01 -21.41
CA MET A 1 13.06 -1.47 -21.89
C MET A 1 12.84 -1.32 -22.10
N ILE A 2 13.42 -1.41 -21.62
CA ILE A 2 13.09 -0.91 -21.83
C ILE A 2 13.06 -0.77 -21.90
N ASN A 3 13.39 -0.83 -21.22
CA ASN A 3 13.13 -0.33 -21.53
C ASN A 3 13.03 -0.10 -21.50
N ALA A 4 13.29 0.04 -20.66
CA ALA A 4 12.96 0.47 -20.86
C ALA A 4 12.77 0.57 -20.86
N ASP A 5 13.27 0.32 -20.53
CA ASP A 5 12.83 0.61 -20.82
C ASP A 5 12.59 0.67 -20.73
N LEU A 6 12.77 0.58 -19.98
CA LEU A 6 12.22 0.80 -20.17
C LEU A 6 11.96 1.06 -20.05
N ARG A 7 12.23 0.92 -19.56
CA ARG A 7 11.73 1.22 -19.77
C ARG A 7 11.41 1.16 -19.65
N TYR A 8 12.20 0.62 -19.25
CA TYR A 8 11.81 0.66 -19.61
C TYR A 8 11.49 0.79 -19.70
N ARG A 9 11.62 0.69 -18.89
CA ARG A 9 11.16 0.88 -19.37
C ARG A 9 10.92 0.57 -19.50
N ASP A 10 11.56 0.13 -19.26
CA ASP A 10 11.20 -0.05 -19.78
C ASP A 10 11.04 -0.30 -19.91
N ASP A 11 11.34 -0.54 -19.47
CA ASP A 11 10.98 -0.57 -19.91
C ASP A 11 10.66 -0.70 -19.86
N ALA A 12 10.74 -0.99 -19.36
CA ALA A 12 10.25 -0.85 -19.60
C ALA A 12 9.84 -0.91 -19.54
N LYS A 13 9.73 -1.33 -19.14
CA LYS A 13 9.18 -1.23 -19.42
C LYS A 13 8.90 -1.63 -19.27
N THR A 14 9.16 -1.92 -19.12
CA THR A 14 8.84 -2.13 -19.24
C THR A 14 8.77 -2.56 -19.11
N ARG A 15 8.66 -2.98 -18.90
CA ARG A 15 8.47 -3.24 -19.00
C ARG A 15 8.54 -4.19 -18.79
N THR A 16 8.73 -4.96 -18.37
CA THR A 16 8.72 -5.56 -18.47
C THR A 16 8.64 -6.39 -18.01
N VAL A 17 8.83 -7.98 -16.94
CA VAL A 17 8.08 -8.53 -16.05
C VAL A 17 8.68 -9.22 -14.78
N GLY A 18 8.64 -10.45 -14.01
CA GLY A 18 9.11 -11.03 -12.74
C GLY A 18 10.02 -10.16 -11.86
N ARG A 19 11.29 -9.96 -12.26
CA ARG A 19 12.17 -9.07 -11.52
C ARG A 19 11.66 -7.63 -11.48
N ALA A 20 10.87 -7.25 -12.49
CA ALA A 20 10.30 -5.92 -12.53
C ALA A 20 9.27 -5.74 -11.41
N ASP A 21 8.53 -6.81 -11.11
CA ASP A 21 7.57 -6.76 -10.01
C ASP A 21 8.29 -6.53 -8.68
N SER A 22 9.38 -7.25 -8.44
CA SER A 22 10.18 -7.09 -7.22
C SER A 22 10.76 -5.68 -7.12
N VAL A 23 11.31 -5.17 -8.23
CA VAL A 23 11.84 -3.81 -8.26
C VAL A 23 10.73 -2.80 -8.01
N ASN A 24 9.54 -3.03 -8.59
CA ASN A 24 8.42 -2.11 -8.42
C ASN A 24 7.94 -2.05 -6.98
N ILE A 25 7.92 -3.17 -6.26
CA ILE A 25 7.55 -3.16 -4.84
C ILE A 25 8.54 -2.30 -4.06
N GLU A 26 9.82 -2.54 -4.23
CA GLU A 26 10.85 -1.80 -3.51
C GLU A 26 10.77 -0.31 -3.85
N THR A 27 10.63 0.02 -5.13
CA THR A 27 10.50 1.40 -5.57
C THR A 27 9.26 2.05 -5.00
N ALA A 28 8.13 1.35 -5.01
CA ALA A 28 6.88 1.87 -4.49
C ALA A 28 6.99 2.21 -3.01
N LEU A 29 7.62 1.33 -2.22
CA LEU A 29 7.80 1.58 -0.80
C LEU A 29 8.71 2.79 -0.57
N LYS A 30 9.77 2.92 -1.37
CA LYS A 30 10.66 4.08 -1.26
C LYS A 30 9.94 5.37 -1.61
N GLU A 31 9.12 5.35 -2.65
CA GLU A 31 8.33 6.52 -3.02
C GLU A 31 7.34 6.90 -1.92
N ALA A 32 6.69 5.90 -1.32
CA ALA A 32 5.74 6.18 -0.25
C ALA A 32 6.43 6.84 0.94
N MET A 33 7.66 6.46 1.23
CA MET A 33 8.41 7.07 2.34
C MET A 33 8.85 8.51 2.05
N THR A 34 8.75 8.98 0.81
CA THR A 34 9.02 10.40 0.49
C THR A 34 7.80 11.28 0.75
N ILE A 35 6.65 10.71 1.04
CA ILE A 35 5.46 11.48 1.36
C ILE A 35 5.70 12.22 2.68
N ASP A 36 5.35 13.50 2.72
CA ASP A 36 5.58 14.33 3.91
C ASP A 36 4.90 13.71 5.11
N GLY A 37 5.68 13.51 6.18
CA GLY A 37 5.19 12.94 7.42
C GLY A 37 5.21 11.43 7.47
N ALA A 38 5.68 10.75 6.43
CA ALA A 38 5.71 9.27 6.42
C ALA A 38 6.61 8.74 7.53
N VAL A 39 6.06 7.83 8.33
CA VAL A 39 6.76 7.18 9.43
C VAL A 39 7.10 5.74 9.06
N GLY A 40 6.21 5.09 8.33
CA GLY A 40 6.43 3.71 7.90
C GLY A 40 5.42 3.31 6.85
N VAL A 41 5.80 2.35 6.02
CA VAL A 41 4.95 1.83 4.96
C VAL A 41 5.17 0.34 4.82
N SER A 42 4.10 -0.37 4.47
CA SER A 42 4.14 -1.82 4.28
C SER A 42 3.25 -2.21 3.13
N LEU A 43 3.68 -3.19 2.35
CA LEU A 43 2.81 -3.85 1.37
C LEU A 43 2.44 -5.20 1.94
N VAL A 44 1.16 -5.49 2.04
CA VAL A 44 0.65 -6.64 2.79
C VAL A 44 -0.26 -7.48 1.91
N ASP A 45 -0.11 -8.80 2.05
CA ASP A 45 -1.04 -9.78 1.48
C ASP A 45 -2.09 -10.05 2.54
N TRP A 46 -3.34 -9.59 2.31
CA TRP A 46 -4.37 -9.74 3.34
C TRP A 46 -5.01 -11.11 3.38
N ASP A 47 -4.70 -12.01 2.43
CA ASP A 47 -5.11 -13.41 2.57
C ASP A 47 -4.33 -14.09 3.70
N SER A 48 -3.03 -13.84 3.78
CA SER A 48 -2.17 -14.44 4.80
C SER A 48 -1.92 -13.52 5.99
N GLY A 49 -2.08 -12.21 5.80
CA GLY A 49 -1.72 -11.22 6.82
C GLY A 49 -0.22 -10.93 6.86
N MET A 50 0.53 -11.41 5.87
CA MET A 50 1.98 -11.28 5.85
C MET A 50 2.41 -10.08 5.03
N SER A 51 3.43 -9.38 5.54
CA SER A 51 4.04 -8.29 4.81
C SER A 51 4.94 -8.82 3.71
N LEU A 52 4.81 -8.22 2.52
CA LEU A 52 5.68 -8.50 1.38
C LEU A 52 6.87 -7.55 1.35
N GLY A 53 6.82 -6.46 2.10
CA GLY A 53 7.90 -5.51 2.18
C GLY A 53 7.53 -4.39 3.13
N ASN A 54 8.52 -3.88 3.86
CA ASN A 54 8.38 -2.81 4.84
C ASN A 54 9.48 -1.80 4.66
N LEU A 55 9.18 -0.52 4.90
CA LEU A 55 10.19 0.52 5.07
C LEU A 55 9.77 1.43 6.21
N GLY A 56 10.75 1.97 6.93
CA GLY A 56 10.47 2.80 8.09
C GLY A 56 10.01 1.98 9.27
N GLY A 57 9.14 2.58 10.09
CA GLY A 57 8.69 1.96 11.31
C GLY A 57 9.73 2.13 12.41
N GLY A 58 9.95 1.09 13.20
CA GLY A 58 10.93 1.11 14.27
C GLY A 58 10.36 0.51 15.53
N LYS A 59 11.00 0.90 16.66
CA LYS A 59 10.71 0.30 17.95
C LYS A 59 9.23 0.41 18.35
N TYR A 60 8.60 1.52 18.02
CA TYR A 60 7.22 1.78 18.41
C TYR A 60 6.21 1.54 17.28
N LEU A 61 6.68 1.05 16.14
CA LEU A 61 5.81 0.73 15.01
C LEU A 61 6.35 -0.53 14.33
N ASP A 62 5.94 -1.68 14.87
CA ASP A 62 6.28 -2.97 14.30
C ASP A 62 5.35 -3.22 13.12
N LEU A 63 5.87 -3.10 11.91
CA LEU A 63 5.07 -3.18 10.70
C LEU A 63 4.55 -4.59 10.42
N ASP A 64 5.23 -5.63 10.91
CA ASP A 64 4.72 -6.99 10.75
C ASP A 64 3.52 -7.23 11.66
N VAL A 65 3.56 -6.72 12.88
CA VAL A 65 2.41 -6.78 13.79
C VAL A 65 1.24 -5.99 13.21
N ALA A 66 1.54 -4.80 12.68
CA ALA A 66 0.51 -3.96 12.07
C ALA A 66 -0.11 -4.63 10.86
N ALA A 67 0.70 -5.33 10.05
CA ALA A 67 0.19 -6.04 8.87
C ALA A 67 -0.88 -7.05 9.26
N ALA A 68 -0.61 -7.86 10.27
CA ALA A 68 -1.57 -8.87 10.74
C ALA A 68 -2.84 -8.21 11.28
N GLY A 69 -2.68 -7.18 12.11
CA GLY A 69 -3.82 -6.51 12.72
C GLY A 69 -4.70 -5.77 11.71
N ASN A 70 -4.07 -5.09 10.76
CA ASN A 70 -4.82 -4.36 9.74
C ASN A 70 -5.53 -5.29 8.77
N THR A 71 -5.00 -6.48 8.55
CA THR A 71 -5.69 -7.52 7.77
C THR A 71 -7.04 -7.83 8.41
N GLU A 72 -7.10 -7.92 9.73
CA GLU A 72 -8.36 -8.18 10.43
C GLU A 72 -9.35 -7.01 10.29
N VAL A 73 -8.84 -5.78 10.26
CA VAL A 73 -9.69 -4.60 10.04
C VAL A 73 -10.37 -4.70 8.67
N ILE A 74 -9.61 -5.04 7.63
CA ILE A 74 -10.15 -5.19 6.27
C ILE A 74 -11.19 -6.31 6.24
N ARG A 75 -10.87 -7.45 6.81
CA ARG A 75 -11.77 -8.60 6.81
C ARG A 75 -13.08 -8.29 7.52
N ALA A 76 -13.00 -7.62 8.67
CA ALA A 76 -14.19 -7.25 9.42
C ALA A 76 -15.09 -6.32 8.62
N LYS A 77 -14.50 -5.34 7.94
CA LYS A 77 -15.30 -4.41 7.13
C LYS A 77 -15.90 -5.11 5.92
N MET A 78 -15.17 -6.00 5.29
CA MET A 78 -15.71 -6.76 4.16
C MET A 78 -16.87 -7.65 4.56
N ARG A 79 -16.77 -8.30 5.73
CA ARG A 79 -17.89 -9.09 6.25
C ARG A 79 -19.12 -8.23 6.51
N THR A 80 -18.91 -7.02 7.05
CA THR A 80 -20.00 -6.10 7.31
C THR A 80 -20.67 -5.66 6.00
N MET A 81 -19.86 -5.34 5.00
CA MET A 81 -20.38 -4.94 3.69
C MET A 81 -21.20 -6.06 3.06
N GLU A 82 -20.73 -7.28 3.17
CA GLU A 82 -21.45 -8.44 2.65
C GLU A 82 -22.78 -8.64 3.38
N SER A 83 -22.77 -8.50 4.71
CA SER A 83 -23.99 -8.59 5.51
C SER A 83 -25.01 -7.53 5.14
N LEU A 84 -24.53 -6.35 4.76
CA LEU A 84 -25.38 -5.26 4.33
C LEU A 84 -25.78 -5.37 2.86
N ARG A 85 -25.23 -6.34 2.15
CA ARG A 85 -25.43 -6.56 0.71
C ARG A 85 -25.05 -5.31 -0.09
N LEU A 86 -23.92 -4.67 0.30
CA LEU A 86 -23.40 -3.55 -0.44
C LEU A 86 -22.65 -4.06 -1.67
N ASP A 87 -23.03 -3.55 -2.84
CA ASP A 87 -22.32 -3.85 -4.07
C ASP A 87 -21.32 -2.72 -4.31
N ASP A 88 -20.22 -2.78 -3.56
CA ASP A 88 -19.22 -1.72 -3.56
C ASP A 88 -17.87 -2.29 -3.18
N ASN A 89 -16.84 -1.48 -3.31
CA ASN A 89 -15.47 -1.87 -3.01
C ASN A 89 -14.83 -0.81 -2.10
N ILE A 90 -13.94 -1.27 -1.23
CA ILE A 90 -13.17 -0.36 -0.38
C ILE A 90 -12.03 0.21 -1.19
N GLU A 91 -11.94 1.54 -1.28
CA GLU A 91 -10.78 2.19 -1.87
C GLU A 91 -9.67 2.33 -0.84
N ASP A 92 -9.99 2.92 0.30
CA ASP A 92 -9.04 3.02 1.40
C ASP A 92 -9.79 3.08 2.72
N ILE A 93 -9.04 2.88 3.80
CA ILE A 93 -9.53 3.01 5.17
C ILE A 93 -8.60 3.98 5.87
N LEU A 94 -9.16 5.05 6.42
CA LEU A 94 -8.40 6.02 7.19
C LEU A 94 -8.74 5.86 8.66
N ILE A 95 -7.73 5.66 9.49
CA ILE A 95 -7.88 5.66 10.93
C ILE A 95 -7.12 6.87 11.46
N THR A 96 -7.87 7.81 12.02
CA THR A 96 -7.31 9.04 12.56
C THR A 96 -7.02 8.85 14.05
N LEU A 97 -5.76 8.86 14.39
CA LEU A 97 -5.32 8.84 15.79
C LEU A 97 -4.98 10.28 16.21
N ASN A 98 -4.74 10.48 17.49
CA ASN A 98 -4.42 11.82 17.96
C ASN A 98 -3.14 12.38 17.35
N LYS A 99 -2.15 11.53 17.09
CA LYS A 99 -0.85 11.96 16.60
C LYS A 99 -0.49 11.44 15.23
N GLN A 100 -1.26 10.51 14.70
CA GLN A 100 -0.94 9.84 13.44
C GLN A 100 -2.19 9.62 12.61
N TYR A 101 -1.98 9.50 11.30
CA TYR A 101 -2.96 8.92 10.39
C TYR A 101 -2.47 7.54 9.99
N HIS A 102 -3.34 6.55 10.03
CA HIS A 102 -3.06 5.22 9.49
C HIS A 102 -3.95 5.03 8.26
N LEU A 103 -3.32 4.86 7.12
CA LEU A 103 -4.01 4.76 5.84
C LEU A 103 -3.79 3.37 5.27
N ILE A 104 -4.90 2.69 4.97
CA ILE A 104 -4.87 1.36 4.36
C ILE A 104 -5.49 1.49 2.99
N ARG A 105 -4.70 1.28 1.93
CA ARG A 105 -5.21 1.40 0.57
C ARG A 105 -5.19 0.04 -0.10
N LEU A 106 -6.38 -0.45 -0.46
CA LEU A 106 -6.50 -1.74 -1.13
C LEU A 106 -6.14 -1.57 -2.60
N LEU A 107 -5.31 -2.48 -3.10
CA LEU A 107 -4.84 -2.42 -4.47
C LEU A 107 -5.84 -3.06 -5.41
N LYS A 108 -6.12 -2.38 -6.51
CA LYS A 108 -7.11 -2.83 -7.48
C LYS A 108 -6.52 -3.62 -8.64
N ASN A 109 -5.21 -3.47 -8.86
CA ASN A 109 -4.55 -3.99 -10.05
C ASN A 109 -3.67 -5.19 -9.79
N SER A 110 -4.04 -6.02 -8.82
CA SER A 110 -3.31 -7.23 -8.56
C SER A 110 -3.59 -8.24 -9.68
N ARG A 111 -2.55 -8.61 -10.42
CA ARG A 111 -2.69 -9.53 -11.55
C ARG A 111 -3.08 -10.93 -11.13
N ASN A 112 -2.78 -11.30 -9.89
CA ASN A 112 -2.99 -12.66 -9.41
C ASN A 112 -4.23 -12.77 -8.55
N GLU A 113 -5.09 -11.77 -8.58
CA GLU A 113 -6.28 -11.70 -7.75
C GLU A 113 -5.95 -11.84 -6.26
N GLN A 114 -4.68 -11.64 -5.91
CA GLN A 114 -4.28 -11.60 -4.51
C GLN A 114 -4.75 -10.29 -3.92
N GLY A 115 -5.38 -10.36 -2.76
CA GLY A 115 -5.74 -9.16 -2.05
C GLY A 115 -4.51 -8.54 -1.42
N LEU A 116 -4.12 -7.39 -1.93
CA LEU A 116 -2.96 -6.65 -1.41
C LEU A 116 -3.41 -5.28 -0.93
N PHE A 117 -2.71 -4.75 0.07
CA PHE A 117 -2.93 -3.37 0.48
C PHE A 117 -1.62 -2.71 0.85
N LEU A 118 -1.60 -1.39 0.67
CA LEU A 118 -0.52 -0.54 1.19
C LEU A 118 -0.98 0.05 2.50
N TYR A 119 -0.13 -0.03 3.51
CA TYR A 119 -0.37 0.55 4.82
C TYR A 119 0.66 1.66 5.04
N LEU A 120 0.19 2.87 5.26
CA LEU A 120 1.06 4.04 5.43
C LEU A 120 0.72 4.74 6.73
N VAL A 121 1.73 4.97 7.55
CA VAL A 121 1.59 5.70 8.80
C VAL A 121 2.20 7.08 8.62
N LEU A 122 1.43 8.10 8.94
CA LEU A 122 1.82 9.50 8.80
C LEU A 122 1.79 10.21 10.14
N ASP A 123 2.79 11.05 10.40
CA ASP A 123 2.78 11.99 11.51
C ASP A 123 1.84 13.14 11.15
N ARG A 124 0.77 13.32 11.94
CA ARG A 124 -0.26 14.31 11.61
C ARG A 124 0.28 15.73 11.55
N GLN A 125 1.28 16.05 12.35
CA GLN A 125 1.82 17.42 12.37
C GLN A 125 2.56 17.76 11.09
N LYS A 126 3.09 16.77 10.39
CA LYS A 126 3.90 16.97 9.19
C LYS A 126 3.17 16.63 7.90
N ALA A 127 2.08 15.90 7.99
CA ALA A 127 1.40 15.36 6.81
C ALA A 127 0.31 16.29 6.31
N ASN A 128 0.14 16.29 4.99
CA ASN A 128 -1.05 16.81 4.34
C ASN A 128 -1.83 15.59 3.87
N LEU A 129 -2.94 15.30 4.54
CA LEU A 129 -3.67 14.06 4.30
C LEU A 129 -4.18 13.94 2.87
N ALA A 130 -4.75 15.00 2.32
CA ALA A 130 -5.28 14.97 0.95
C ALA A 130 -4.18 14.69 -0.05
N LEU A 131 -3.03 15.35 0.12
CA LEU A 131 -1.89 15.14 -0.76
C LEU A 131 -1.33 13.74 -0.60
N ALA A 132 -1.23 13.24 0.63
CA ALA A 132 -0.74 11.89 0.90
C ALA A 132 -1.61 10.84 0.22
N ARG A 133 -2.94 11.00 0.30
CA ARG A 133 -3.86 10.06 -0.36
C ARG A 133 -3.69 10.11 -1.88
N HIS A 134 -3.51 11.30 -2.43
CA HIS A 134 -3.28 11.46 -3.86
C HIS A 134 -1.98 10.78 -4.29
N GLN A 135 -0.90 11.01 -3.53
CA GLN A 135 0.40 10.42 -3.85
C GLN A 135 0.35 8.89 -3.72
N LEU A 136 -0.32 8.38 -2.70
CA LEU A 136 -0.44 6.93 -2.52
C LEU A 136 -1.25 6.30 -3.66
N ARG A 137 -2.29 6.99 -4.13
CA ARG A 137 -3.06 6.53 -5.28
C ARG A 137 -2.20 6.46 -6.54
N SER A 138 -1.33 7.45 -6.74
CA SER A 138 -0.41 7.46 -7.89
C SER A 138 0.58 6.30 -7.80
N ILE A 139 1.09 6.02 -6.60
CA ILE A 139 2.01 4.90 -6.39
C ILE A 139 1.30 3.58 -6.71
N GLU A 140 0.08 3.43 -6.24
CA GLU A 140 -0.71 2.23 -6.53
C GLU A 140 -0.88 2.01 -8.03
N ALA A 141 -1.17 3.09 -8.76
CA ALA A 141 -1.43 3.00 -10.21
C ALA A 141 -0.23 2.47 -10.98
N GLU A 142 0.98 2.72 -10.47
CA GLU A 142 2.21 2.28 -11.12
C GLU A 142 2.75 0.96 -10.59
N LEU A 143 2.21 0.49 -9.46
CA LEU A 143 2.71 -0.72 -8.83
C LEU A 143 2.25 -1.95 -9.58
N VAL A 144 3.21 -2.78 -9.98
CA VAL A 144 2.95 -4.05 -10.66
C VAL A 144 3.41 -5.18 -9.76
N VAL A 145 2.48 -6.03 -9.39
CA VAL A 145 2.76 -7.16 -8.49
C VAL A 145 2.21 -8.43 -9.10
#